data_970a324eb5f0aba128b8dff1223bfd48
#
_entry.id   970a324eb5f0aba128b8dff1223bfd48
#
_cell.length_a   1.000
_cell.length_b   1.000
_cell.length_c   1.000
_cell.angle_alpha   90.00
_cell.angle_beta   90.00
_cell.angle_gamma   90.00
#
_symmetry.space_group_name_H-M   'P 1'
#
loop_
_entity.id
_entity.type
_entity.pdbx_description
1 polymer ?
#
loop_
_entity_poly.entity_id
_entity_poly.type
_entity_poly.pdbx_seq_one_letter_code
_entity_poly.pdbx_strand_id
1 'polypeptide(L)'
;LVCFMGVWSLGETQGFIYAVQNRVASSYLAYTYLMAIGILFVMFIHRFMNLHDIIPYRTLLTYGLLESVTCQILQFLNIRDMKETIILTHIMLIASVIYMLYGICVNLYLHCYVRRTIVNLIGFVVILITMSMDMYTYYDNRVNANQAGKFGILIYILMVGTETVREIRQHKEEEEHLQMYQEMAMKDMLTGCYNRNAYDEQVEHAADVKRLQVVAFDLNNLKHCNDTYGHQCGDKYLCDSASVIRKVYSKYGRVYRIGGDEFCVVTQGLSMKRLNELRLKLEQAEREYNQRKPEIQIAIACGCAMYDEKTDKTIEDIRMRADERMYEDKKELKAKSDRIRRVL
;
A
#
# COMPACT_ATOMS: atom_id res chain seq x y z
N LEU A 1 -24.83 -3.19 -8.89
CA LEU A 1 -25.95 -2.25 -8.78
C LEU A 1 -26.24 -1.57 -10.12
N VAL A 2 -25.28 -0.85 -10.71
CA VAL A 2 -25.41 -0.12 -11.99
C VAL A 2 -25.92 -1.02 -13.13
N CYS A 3 -25.33 -2.21 -13.30
CA CYS A 3 -25.76 -3.16 -14.32
C CYS A 3 -27.21 -3.60 -14.10
N PHE A 4 -27.61 -3.89 -12.86
CA PHE A 4 -28.97 -4.28 -12.52
C PHE A 4 -29.98 -3.15 -12.75
N MET A 5 -29.64 -1.94 -12.38
CA MET A 5 -30.46 -0.75 -12.69
C MET A 5 -30.61 -0.52 -14.20
N GLY A 6 -29.51 -0.72 -14.95
CA GLY A 6 -29.53 -0.64 -16.41
C GLY A 6 -30.46 -1.69 -17.05
N VAL A 7 -30.36 -2.93 -16.62
CA VAL A 7 -31.21 -4.02 -17.14
C VAL A 7 -32.68 -3.81 -16.74
N TRP A 8 -32.96 -3.39 -15.49
CA TRP A 8 -34.32 -3.03 -15.07
C TRP A 8 -34.89 -1.90 -15.93
N SER A 9 -34.12 -0.83 -16.11
CA SER A 9 -34.52 0.32 -16.95
C SER A 9 -34.78 -0.08 -18.40
N LEU A 10 -33.99 -1.01 -18.97
CA LEU A 10 -34.22 -1.57 -20.30
C LEU A 10 -35.49 -2.43 -20.33
N GLY A 11 -35.74 -3.22 -19.27
CA GLY A 11 -36.90 -4.10 -19.13
C GLY A 11 -38.25 -3.37 -19.17
N GLU A 12 -38.28 -2.09 -18.74
CA GLU A 12 -39.45 -1.22 -18.83
C GLU A 12 -39.66 -0.56 -20.21
N THR A 13 -38.65 -0.65 -21.11
CA THR A 13 -38.78 -0.06 -22.44
C THR A 13 -39.59 -0.97 -23.38
N GLN A 14 -40.40 -0.36 -24.23
CA GLN A 14 -41.14 -1.12 -25.27
C GLN A 14 -40.20 -1.95 -26.17
N GLY A 15 -38.97 -1.45 -26.42
CA GLY A 15 -37.95 -2.15 -27.20
C GLY A 15 -37.53 -3.49 -26.62
N PHE A 16 -37.42 -3.60 -25.29
CA PHE A 16 -37.09 -4.86 -24.60
C PHE A 16 -38.26 -5.89 -24.68
N ILE A 17 -39.49 -5.39 -24.57
CA ILE A 17 -40.70 -6.22 -24.73
C ILE A 17 -40.76 -6.81 -26.14
N TYR A 18 -40.36 -6.04 -27.16
CA TYR A 18 -40.27 -6.53 -28.55
C TYR A 18 -39.12 -7.56 -28.73
N ALA A 19 -37.99 -7.33 -28.09
CA ALA A 19 -36.84 -8.22 -28.21
C ALA A 19 -37.05 -9.59 -27.56
N VAL A 20 -37.75 -9.63 -26.42
CA VAL A 20 -38.01 -10.90 -25.68
C VAL A 20 -39.21 -11.67 -26.22
N GLN A 21 -40.06 -11.05 -27.07
CA GLN A 21 -41.27 -11.62 -27.70
C GLN A 21 -42.27 -12.24 -26.71
N ASN A 22 -41.99 -12.24 -25.42
CA ASN A 22 -42.82 -12.80 -24.37
C ASN A 22 -43.02 -11.79 -23.25
N ARG A 23 -44.22 -11.20 -23.20
CA ARG A 23 -44.58 -10.18 -22.21
C ARG A 23 -44.52 -10.69 -20.77
N VAL A 24 -44.86 -11.96 -20.53
CA VAL A 24 -44.81 -12.55 -19.19
C VAL A 24 -43.37 -12.70 -18.72
N ALA A 25 -42.47 -13.21 -19.56
CA ALA A 25 -41.08 -13.37 -19.25
C ALA A 25 -40.38 -11.99 -19.01
N SER A 26 -40.71 -10.98 -19.82
CA SER A 26 -40.21 -9.63 -19.67
C SER A 26 -40.61 -9.01 -18.34
N SER A 27 -41.90 -9.13 -17.95
CA SER A 27 -42.40 -8.63 -16.65
C SER A 27 -41.76 -9.39 -15.47
N TYR A 28 -41.63 -10.71 -15.57
CA TYR A 28 -40.96 -11.53 -14.55
C TYR A 28 -39.51 -11.07 -14.31
N LEU A 29 -38.74 -10.87 -15.36
CA LEU A 29 -37.39 -10.37 -15.29
C LEU A 29 -37.31 -8.97 -14.64
N ALA A 30 -38.17 -8.05 -15.05
CA ALA A 30 -38.20 -6.69 -14.50
C ALA A 30 -38.45 -6.69 -12.99
N TYR A 31 -39.39 -7.46 -12.48
CA TYR A 31 -39.65 -7.58 -11.03
C TYR A 31 -38.50 -8.25 -10.27
N THR A 32 -37.91 -9.29 -10.85
CA THR A 32 -36.74 -9.95 -10.24
C THR A 32 -35.54 -8.99 -10.10
N TYR A 33 -35.27 -8.19 -11.14
CA TYR A 33 -34.22 -7.17 -11.08
C TYR A 33 -34.55 -6.08 -10.06
N LEU A 34 -35.82 -5.65 -9.95
CA LEU A 34 -36.24 -4.65 -8.97
C LEU A 34 -35.99 -5.11 -7.53
N MET A 35 -36.32 -6.37 -7.20
CA MET A 35 -36.01 -6.98 -5.90
C MET A 35 -34.51 -7.03 -5.62
N ALA A 36 -33.71 -7.44 -6.62
CA ALA A 36 -32.26 -7.49 -6.49
C ALA A 36 -31.63 -6.09 -6.27
N ILE A 37 -32.19 -5.04 -6.85
CA ILE A 37 -31.69 -3.66 -6.67
C ILE A 37 -31.74 -3.26 -5.18
N GLY A 38 -32.82 -3.58 -4.45
CA GLY A 38 -32.93 -3.26 -3.02
C GLY A 38 -31.82 -3.90 -2.19
N ILE A 39 -31.54 -5.17 -2.43
CA ILE A 39 -30.47 -5.93 -1.75
C ILE A 39 -29.10 -5.32 -2.07
N LEU A 40 -28.81 -5.10 -3.35
CA LEU A 40 -27.54 -4.53 -3.79
C LEU A 40 -27.34 -3.09 -3.29
N PHE A 41 -28.42 -2.34 -3.15
CA PHE A 41 -28.37 -0.98 -2.62
C PHE A 41 -28.01 -0.96 -1.14
N VAL A 42 -28.55 -1.84 -0.32
CA VAL A 42 -28.17 -1.99 1.10
C VAL A 42 -26.69 -2.41 1.23
N MET A 43 -26.22 -3.36 0.41
CA MET A 43 -24.81 -3.76 0.39
C MET A 43 -23.90 -2.59 0.01
N PHE A 44 -24.30 -1.82 -1.00
CA PHE A 44 -23.56 -0.65 -1.43
C PHE A 44 -23.48 0.41 -0.32
N ILE A 45 -24.62 0.77 0.31
CA ILE A 45 -24.65 1.75 1.41
C ILE A 45 -23.72 1.32 2.54
N HIS A 46 -23.86 0.07 3.00
CA HIS A 46 -23.05 -0.45 4.11
C HIS A 46 -21.54 -0.35 3.82
N ARG A 47 -21.13 -0.77 2.64
CA ARG A 47 -19.71 -0.74 2.23
C ARG A 47 -19.23 0.68 1.94
N PHE A 48 -20.03 1.46 1.23
CA PHE A 48 -19.64 2.81 0.82
C PHE A 48 -19.58 3.77 1.99
N MET A 49 -20.48 3.67 2.97
CA MET A 49 -20.48 4.53 4.17
C MET A 49 -19.61 3.98 5.30
N ASN A 50 -18.94 2.84 5.07
CA ASN A 50 -18.09 2.16 6.06
C ASN A 50 -18.75 2.01 7.44
N LEU A 51 -19.99 1.53 7.43
CA LEU A 51 -20.76 1.36 8.66
C LEU A 51 -20.27 0.10 9.39
N HIS A 52 -20.05 0.24 10.69
CA HIS A 52 -19.58 -0.86 11.54
C HIS A 52 -20.73 -1.70 12.14
N ASP A 53 -21.95 -1.17 12.15
CA ASP A 53 -23.12 -1.85 12.71
C ASP A 53 -23.61 -2.99 11.79
N ILE A 54 -23.28 -4.20 12.18
CA ILE A 54 -23.59 -5.41 11.41
C ILE A 54 -25.07 -5.82 11.55
N ILE A 55 -25.72 -5.51 12.68
CA ILE A 55 -27.10 -5.97 12.97
C ILE A 55 -28.13 -5.40 11.99
N PRO A 56 -28.24 -4.05 11.80
CA PRO A 56 -29.20 -3.50 10.83
C PRO A 56 -28.93 -3.96 9.42
N TYR A 57 -27.66 -4.09 9.04
CA TYR A 57 -27.24 -4.60 7.75
C TYR A 57 -27.71 -6.02 7.50
N ARG A 58 -27.44 -6.95 8.45
CA ARG A 58 -27.85 -8.35 8.32
C ARG A 58 -29.36 -8.51 8.29
N THR A 59 -30.10 -7.77 9.12
CA THR A 59 -31.55 -7.83 9.12
C THR A 59 -32.16 -7.40 7.80
N LEU A 60 -31.66 -6.32 7.18
CA LEU A 60 -32.13 -5.88 5.88
C LEU A 60 -31.77 -6.87 4.77
N LEU A 61 -30.56 -7.43 4.78
CA LEU A 61 -30.18 -8.46 3.81
C LEU A 61 -31.03 -9.73 3.92
N THR A 62 -31.26 -10.21 5.15
CA THR A 62 -32.10 -11.41 5.36
C THR A 62 -33.54 -11.16 4.94
N TYR A 63 -34.08 -9.98 5.22
CA TYR A 63 -35.42 -9.60 4.75
C TYR A 63 -35.48 -9.60 3.22
N GLY A 64 -34.56 -8.93 2.52
CA GLY A 64 -34.56 -8.84 1.06
C GLY A 64 -34.40 -10.22 0.37
N LEU A 65 -33.56 -11.08 0.94
CA LEU A 65 -33.43 -12.46 0.43
C LEU A 65 -34.70 -13.29 0.64
N LEU A 66 -35.29 -13.24 1.84
CA LEU A 66 -36.53 -13.95 2.14
C LEU A 66 -37.69 -13.44 1.29
N GLU A 67 -37.82 -12.14 1.11
CA GLU A 67 -38.79 -11.51 0.23
C GLU A 67 -38.65 -12.02 -1.19
N SER A 68 -37.45 -11.93 -1.77
CA SER A 68 -37.18 -12.35 -3.15
C SER A 68 -37.53 -13.82 -3.37
N VAL A 69 -37.12 -14.71 -2.47
CA VAL A 69 -37.43 -16.15 -2.54
C VAL A 69 -38.92 -16.39 -2.39
N THR A 70 -39.57 -15.74 -1.41
CA THR A 70 -41.01 -15.93 -1.17
C THR A 70 -41.83 -15.46 -2.35
N CYS A 71 -41.55 -14.28 -2.94
CA CYS A 71 -42.30 -13.80 -4.11
C CYS A 71 -42.12 -14.71 -5.32
N GLN A 72 -40.93 -15.27 -5.54
CA GLN A 72 -40.68 -16.21 -6.63
C GLN A 72 -41.43 -17.55 -6.43
N ILE A 73 -41.48 -18.06 -5.20
CA ILE A 73 -42.22 -19.28 -4.86
C ILE A 73 -43.76 -19.07 -5.06
N LEU A 74 -44.28 -17.92 -4.57
CA LEU A 74 -45.72 -17.63 -4.73
C LEU A 74 -46.12 -17.51 -6.19
N GLN A 75 -45.28 -16.89 -7.02
CA GLN A 75 -45.49 -16.83 -8.46
C GLN A 75 -45.41 -18.21 -9.13
N PHE A 76 -44.39 -19.02 -8.77
CA PHE A 76 -44.23 -20.38 -9.34
C PHE A 76 -45.39 -21.28 -9.01
N LEU A 77 -45.94 -21.18 -7.80
CA LEU A 77 -47.10 -21.94 -7.36
C LEU A 77 -48.46 -21.38 -7.89
N ASN A 78 -48.45 -20.30 -8.67
CA ASN A 78 -49.62 -19.57 -9.14
C ASN A 78 -50.59 -19.14 -8.00
N ILE A 79 -50.05 -18.88 -6.80
CA ILE A 79 -50.85 -18.44 -5.64
C ILE A 79 -51.08 -16.92 -5.72
N ARG A 80 -50.03 -16.15 -6.06
CA ARG A 80 -50.09 -14.71 -6.26
C ARG A 80 -49.14 -14.26 -7.34
N ASP A 81 -49.54 -13.25 -8.09
CA ASP A 81 -48.68 -12.62 -9.07
C ASP A 81 -47.65 -11.69 -8.43
N MET A 82 -46.47 -11.54 -9.07
CA MET A 82 -45.45 -10.61 -8.61
C MET A 82 -45.95 -9.16 -8.47
N LYS A 83 -46.95 -8.74 -9.27
CA LYS A 83 -47.58 -7.44 -9.16
C LYS A 83 -48.27 -7.25 -7.80
N GLU A 84 -48.90 -8.30 -7.27
CA GLU A 84 -49.61 -8.26 -5.99
C GLU A 84 -48.61 -8.19 -4.81
N THR A 85 -47.43 -8.79 -4.97
CA THR A 85 -46.39 -8.84 -3.94
C THR A 85 -45.42 -7.65 -3.98
N ILE A 86 -45.56 -6.75 -4.96
CA ILE A 86 -44.67 -5.57 -5.14
C ILE A 86 -44.62 -4.67 -3.90
N ILE A 87 -45.63 -4.69 -3.04
CA ILE A 87 -45.64 -3.92 -1.79
C ILE A 87 -44.48 -4.28 -0.86
N LEU A 88 -44.05 -5.56 -0.86
CA LEU A 88 -42.94 -6.05 -0.06
C LEU A 88 -41.61 -5.42 -0.57
N THR A 89 -41.46 -5.32 -1.88
CA THR A 89 -40.30 -4.65 -2.50
C THR A 89 -40.26 -3.15 -2.19
N HIS A 90 -41.42 -2.49 -2.17
CA HIS A 90 -41.48 -1.10 -1.75
C HIS A 90 -41.08 -0.90 -0.27
N ILE A 91 -41.49 -1.84 0.62
CA ILE A 91 -41.05 -1.84 2.02
C ILE A 91 -39.52 -1.94 2.10
N MET A 92 -38.90 -2.87 1.35
CA MET A 92 -37.47 -3.02 1.29
C MET A 92 -36.76 -1.75 0.80
N LEU A 93 -37.28 -1.10 -0.25
CA LEU A 93 -36.72 0.14 -0.78
C LEU A 93 -36.81 1.28 0.26
N ILE A 94 -37.94 1.44 0.95
CA ILE A 94 -38.11 2.43 2.01
C ILE A 94 -37.14 2.14 3.16
N ALA A 95 -37.04 0.90 3.60
CA ALA A 95 -36.12 0.49 4.66
C ALA A 95 -34.65 0.75 4.28
N SER A 96 -34.29 0.55 3.02
CA SER A 96 -32.93 0.84 2.52
C SER A 96 -32.64 2.35 2.51
N VAL A 97 -33.62 3.20 2.23
CA VAL A 97 -33.50 4.68 2.34
C VAL A 97 -33.32 5.10 3.81
N ILE A 98 -34.10 4.51 4.72
CA ILE A 98 -33.96 4.77 6.16
C ILE A 98 -32.56 4.35 6.64
N TYR A 99 -32.06 3.20 6.18
CA TYR A 99 -30.73 2.74 6.52
C TYR A 99 -29.63 3.69 5.99
N MET A 100 -29.83 4.25 4.81
CA MET A 100 -28.91 5.26 4.27
C MET A 100 -28.91 6.55 5.11
N LEU A 101 -30.09 7.06 5.51
CA LEU A 101 -30.21 8.23 6.39
C LEU A 101 -29.56 7.97 7.75
N TYR A 102 -29.76 6.78 8.32
CA TYR A 102 -29.07 6.32 9.51
C TYR A 102 -27.55 6.41 9.34
N GLY A 103 -27.00 5.87 8.26
CA GLY A 103 -25.57 5.93 7.98
C GLY A 103 -25.03 7.36 7.83
N ILE A 104 -25.81 8.26 7.20
CA ILE A 104 -25.47 9.69 7.11
C ILE A 104 -25.39 10.30 8.52
N CYS A 105 -26.39 10.06 9.35
CA CYS A 105 -26.44 10.60 10.71
C CYS A 105 -25.26 10.10 11.56
N VAL A 106 -24.95 8.80 11.49
CA VAL A 106 -23.82 8.20 12.24
C VAL A 106 -22.50 8.81 11.79
N ASN A 107 -22.24 8.91 10.49
CA ASN A 107 -20.99 9.48 9.99
C ASN A 107 -20.83 10.97 10.29
N LEU A 108 -21.91 11.75 10.26
CA LEU A 108 -21.89 13.15 10.67
C LEU A 108 -21.66 13.29 12.16
N TYR A 109 -22.31 12.47 12.98
CA TYR A 109 -22.13 12.49 14.45
C TYR A 109 -20.69 12.14 14.87
N LEU A 110 -20.11 11.11 14.23
CA LEU A 110 -18.74 10.67 14.51
C LEU A 110 -17.66 11.54 13.81
N HIS A 111 -18.04 12.53 13.03
CA HIS A 111 -17.13 13.34 12.19
C HIS A 111 -16.23 12.50 11.29
N CYS A 112 -16.64 11.27 10.98
CA CYS A 112 -15.93 10.36 10.09
C CYS A 112 -16.42 10.54 8.65
N TYR A 113 -15.50 10.48 7.69
CA TYR A 113 -15.84 10.48 6.25
C TYR A 113 -16.80 11.61 5.82
N VAL A 114 -16.68 12.79 6.43
CA VAL A 114 -17.62 13.92 6.27
C VAL A 114 -17.86 14.25 4.80
N ARG A 115 -16.81 14.33 3.99
CA ARG A 115 -16.91 14.65 2.57
C ARG A 115 -17.69 13.60 1.79
N ARG A 116 -17.41 12.31 2.01
CA ARG A 116 -18.10 11.18 1.41
C ARG A 116 -19.58 11.18 1.79
N THR A 117 -19.86 11.51 3.03
CA THR A 117 -21.23 11.66 3.54
C THR A 117 -21.97 12.81 2.86
N ILE A 118 -21.31 13.96 2.65
CA ILE A 118 -21.87 15.10 1.93
C ILE A 118 -22.17 14.74 0.46
N VAL A 119 -21.26 14.05 -0.22
CA VAL A 119 -21.48 13.61 -1.62
C VAL A 119 -22.70 12.69 -1.70
N ASN A 120 -22.87 11.77 -0.76
CA ASN A 120 -24.06 10.90 -0.69
C ASN A 120 -25.35 11.70 -0.45
N LEU A 121 -25.31 12.67 0.47
CA LEU A 121 -26.47 13.52 0.75
C LEU A 121 -26.89 14.31 -0.49
N ILE A 122 -25.94 14.96 -1.16
CA ILE A 122 -26.22 15.70 -2.39
C ILE A 122 -26.77 14.77 -3.48
N GLY A 123 -26.14 13.63 -3.69
CA GLY A 123 -26.60 12.65 -4.68
C GLY A 123 -27.99 12.11 -4.39
N PHE A 124 -28.32 11.89 -3.11
CA PHE A 124 -29.66 11.50 -2.69
C PHE A 124 -30.69 12.58 -2.98
N VAL A 125 -30.40 13.84 -2.69
CA VAL A 125 -31.27 14.97 -3.02
C VAL A 125 -31.51 15.05 -4.53
N VAL A 126 -30.48 14.86 -5.36
CA VAL A 126 -30.61 14.82 -6.83
C VAL A 126 -31.56 13.69 -7.26
N ILE A 127 -31.42 12.49 -6.70
CA ILE A 127 -32.32 11.35 -7.01
C ILE A 127 -33.76 11.68 -6.59
N LEU A 128 -33.99 12.25 -5.41
CA LEU A 128 -35.31 12.64 -4.95
C LEU A 128 -35.99 13.66 -5.89
N ILE A 129 -35.25 14.70 -6.30
CA ILE A 129 -35.77 15.71 -7.21
C ILE A 129 -36.13 15.08 -8.56
N THR A 130 -35.24 14.28 -9.14
CA THR A 130 -35.46 13.69 -10.46
C THR A 130 -36.59 12.65 -10.45
N MET A 131 -36.73 11.85 -9.39
CA MET A 131 -37.86 10.94 -9.23
C MET A 131 -39.18 11.67 -9.00
N SER A 132 -39.18 12.79 -8.26
CA SER A 132 -40.38 13.62 -8.10
C SER A 132 -40.82 14.24 -9.43
N MET A 133 -39.88 14.64 -10.29
CA MET A 133 -40.17 15.10 -11.65
C MET A 133 -40.79 14.00 -12.51
N ASP A 134 -40.26 12.78 -12.45
CA ASP A 134 -40.82 11.66 -13.19
C ASP A 134 -42.22 11.30 -12.69
N MET A 135 -42.47 11.35 -11.38
CA MET A 135 -43.77 11.13 -10.81
C MET A 135 -44.79 12.21 -11.25
N TYR A 136 -44.38 13.46 -11.28
CA TYR A 136 -45.20 14.57 -11.80
C TYR A 136 -45.55 14.35 -13.26
N THR A 137 -44.59 14.05 -14.14
CA THR A 137 -44.81 13.79 -15.57
C THR A 137 -45.68 12.56 -15.83
N TYR A 138 -45.62 11.53 -14.97
CA TYR A 138 -46.47 10.37 -15.03
C TYR A 138 -47.96 10.75 -14.78
N TYR A 139 -48.25 11.54 -13.75
CA TYR A 139 -49.61 11.99 -13.44
C TYR A 139 -50.15 12.99 -14.45
N ASP A 140 -49.28 13.76 -15.14
CA ASP A 140 -49.67 14.68 -16.20
C ASP A 140 -49.83 14.00 -17.58
N ASN A 141 -49.86 12.66 -17.63
CA ASN A 141 -50.03 11.80 -18.82
C ASN A 141 -49.10 12.14 -20.00
N ARG A 142 -47.86 12.61 -19.73
CA ARG A 142 -46.88 12.90 -20.78
C ARG A 142 -46.19 11.64 -21.26
N VAL A 143 -45.96 11.54 -22.58
CA VAL A 143 -45.45 10.36 -23.28
C VAL A 143 -44.04 9.92 -22.84
N ASN A 144 -43.27 10.76 -22.15
CA ASN A 144 -41.89 10.51 -21.74
C ASN A 144 -41.69 10.53 -20.19
N ALA A 145 -42.63 9.97 -19.44
CA ALA A 145 -42.42 9.71 -18.02
C ALA A 145 -41.20 8.78 -17.83
N ASN A 146 -40.47 8.91 -16.72
CA ASN A 146 -39.31 8.11 -16.32
C ASN A 146 -37.95 8.41 -17.01
N GLN A 147 -37.74 9.63 -17.51
CA GLN A 147 -36.43 10.00 -18.06
C GLN A 147 -35.52 10.73 -17.05
N ALA A 148 -36.10 11.61 -16.23
CA ALA A 148 -35.34 12.43 -15.29
C ALA A 148 -34.63 11.57 -14.21
N GLY A 149 -35.29 10.54 -13.68
CA GLY A 149 -34.71 9.62 -12.70
C GLY A 149 -33.50 8.86 -13.22
N LYS A 150 -33.47 8.51 -14.50
CA LYS A 150 -32.30 7.86 -15.13
C LYS A 150 -31.09 8.79 -15.13
N PHE A 151 -31.29 10.07 -15.44
CA PHE A 151 -30.22 11.07 -15.36
C PHE A 151 -29.78 11.34 -13.93
N GLY A 152 -30.71 11.37 -12.97
CA GLY A 152 -30.40 11.50 -11.54
C GLY A 152 -29.50 10.38 -11.03
N ILE A 153 -29.84 9.14 -11.39
CA ILE A 153 -29.03 7.95 -11.05
C ILE A 153 -27.65 8.03 -11.71
N LEU A 154 -27.58 8.43 -12.99
CA LEU A 154 -26.28 8.57 -13.69
C LEU A 154 -25.38 9.62 -13.03
N ILE A 155 -25.93 10.78 -12.69
CA ILE A 155 -25.22 11.84 -11.98
C ILE A 155 -24.71 11.33 -10.64
N TYR A 156 -25.55 10.63 -9.87
CA TYR A 156 -25.14 10.05 -8.59
C TYR A 156 -23.99 9.05 -8.74
N ILE A 157 -24.06 8.15 -9.73
CA ILE A 157 -22.98 7.19 -10.02
C ILE A 157 -21.67 7.90 -10.34
N LEU A 158 -21.72 8.94 -11.17
CA LEU A 158 -20.54 9.73 -11.51
C LEU A 158 -19.95 10.44 -10.28
N MET A 159 -20.79 11.02 -9.42
CA MET A 159 -20.35 11.66 -8.19
C MET A 159 -19.66 10.67 -7.25
N VAL A 160 -20.27 9.51 -7.02
CA VAL A 160 -19.70 8.45 -6.18
C VAL A 160 -18.41 7.89 -6.79
N GLY A 161 -18.41 7.68 -8.10
CA GLY A 161 -17.23 7.19 -8.83
C GLY A 161 -16.04 8.13 -8.73
N THR A 162 -16.26 9.43 -8.92
CA THR A 162 -15.19 10.43 -8.80
C THR A 162 -14.64 10.52 -7.38
N GLU A 163 -15.50 10.45 -6.37
CA GLU A 163 -15.06 10.46 -4.97
C GLU A 163 -14.28 9.19 -4.60
N THR A 164 -14.72 8.02 -5.07
CA THR A 164 -14.00 6.75 -4.85
C THR A 164 -12.60 6.77 -5.50
N VAL A 165 -12.49 7.25 -6.74
CA VAL A 165 -11.19 7.38 -7.42
C VAL A 165 -10.28 8.34 -6.66
N ARG A 166 -10.82 9.41 -6.12
CA ARG A 166 -10.07 10.38 -5.32
C ARG A 166 -9.55 9.77 -4.00
N GLU A 167 -10.40 9.04 -3.27
CA GLU A 167 -10.00 8.33 -2.04
C GLU A 167 -8.86 7.34 -2.32
N ILE A 168 -8.98 6.55 -3.38
CA ILE A 168 -7.94 5.60 -3.78
C ILE A 168 -6.62 6.33 -4.06
N ARG A 169 -6.67 7.46 -4.74
CA ARG A 169 -5.48 8.28 -5.03
C ARG A 169 -4.84 8.82 -3.75
N GLN A 170 -5.65 9.36 -2.83
CA GLN A 170 -5.14 9.90 -1.56
C GLN A 170 -4.46 8.82 -0.71
N HIS A 171 -5.08 7.63 -0.57
CA HIS A 171 -4.46 6.51 0.15
C HIS A 171 -3.15 6.07 -0.49
N LYS A 172 -3.09 6.05 -1.82
CA LYS A 172 -1.85 5.71 -2.52
C LYS A 172 -0.74 6.74 -2.28
N GLU A 173 -1.07 8.02 -2.32
CA GLU A 173 -0.13 9.11 -2.02
C GLU A 173 0.37 9.03 -0.56
N GLU A 174 -0.52 8.73 0.41
CA GLU A 174 -0.15 8.53 1.81
C GLU A 174 0.78 7.33 2.00
N GLU A 175 0.51 6.19 1.33
CA GLU A 175 1.38 5.01 1.35
C GLU A 175 2.77 5.31 0.74
N GLU A 176 2.82 6.00 -0.40
CA GLU A 176 4.08 6.40 -1.04
C GLU A 176 4.88 7.35 -0.14
N HIS A 177 4.23 8.32 0.52
CA HIS A 177 4.87 9.19 1.49
C HIS A 177 5.41 8.42 2.69
N LEU A 178 4.62 7.51 3.25
CA LEU A 178 5.04 6.69 4.39
C LEU A 178 6.27 5.84 4.03
N GLN A 179 6.27 5.20 2.86
CA GLN A 179 7.42 4.44 2.37
C GLN A 179 8.66 5.33 2.21
N MET A 180 8.49 6.54 1.64
CA MET A 180 9.58 7.49 1.50
C MET A 180 10.15 7.95 2.85
N TYR A 181 9.28 8.21 3.85
CA TYR A 181 9.73 8.55 5.20
C TYR A 181 10.48 7.38 5.86
N GLN A 182 10.01 6.14 5.70
CA GLN A 182 10.70 4.95 6.18
C GLN A 182 12.06 4.78 5.50
N GLU A 183 12.14 4.95 4.18
CA GLU A 183 13.43 4.90 3.48
C GLU A 183 14.41 5.98 3.95
N MET A 184 13.93 7.22 4.16
CA MET A 184 14.75 8.31 4.69
C MET A 184 15.22 8.03 6.12
N ALA A 185 14.35 7.44 6.96
CA ALA A 185 14.71 7.07 8.33
C ALA A 185 15.74 5.93 8.40
N MET A 186 15.88 5.12 7.35
CA MET A 186 16.76 3.96 7.28
C MET A 186 18.07 4.20 6.51
N LYS A 187 18.24 5.36 5.87
CA LYS A 187 19.45 5.68 5.10
C LYS A 187 20.26 6.79 5.74
N ASP A 188 21.57 6.69 5.57
CA ASP A 188 22.52 7.77 5.86
C ASP A 188 22.49 8.77 4.71
N MET A 189 22.11 10.00 5.01
CA MET A 189 21.90 11.05 4.00
C MET A 189 23.18 11.47 3.28
N LEU A 190 24.35 11.29 3.89
CA LEU A 190 25.63 11.64 3.29
C LEU A 190 26.11 10.57 2.30
N THR A 191 26.12 9.30 2.72
CA THR A 191 26.74 8.22 1.96
C THR A 191 25.75 7.39 1.13
N GLY A 192 24.44 7.51 1.41
CA GLY A 192 23.40 6.70 0.81
C GLY A 192 23.43 5.21 1.20
N CYS A 193 24.28 4.85 2.17
CA CYS A 193 24.24 3.54 2.82
C CYS A 193 23.02 3.46 3.75
N TYR A 194 22.70 2.26 4.23
CA TYR A 194 21.78 2.15 5.35
C TYR A 194 22.42 2.71 6.61
N ASN A 195 21.63 3.33 7.47
CA ASN A 195 22.12 3.93 8.72
C ASN A 195 22.09 2.90 9.87
N ARG A 196 22.49 3.35 11.08
CA ARG A 196 22.50 2.53 12.28
C ARG A 196 21.13 1.99 12.64
N ASN A 197 20.06 2.78 12.51
CA ASN A 197 18.70 2.30 12.82
C ASN A 197 18.33 1.10 11.94
N ALA A 198 18.66 1.13 10.64
CA ALA A 198 18.44 0.02 9.74
C ALA A 198 19.29 -1.22 10.08
N TYR A 199 20.50 -1.01 10.64
CA TYR A 199 21.32 -2.11 11.15
C TYR A 199 20.69 -2.75 12.40
N ASP A 200 20.28 -1.93 13.36
CA ASP A 200 19.69 -2.39 14.62
C ASP A 200 18.40 -3.18 14.35
N GLU A 201 17.55 -2.71 13.41
CA GLU A 201 16.35 -3.44 12.95
C GLU A 201 16.70 -4.79 12.28
N GLN A 202 17.76 -4.83 11.46
CA GLN A 202 18.25 -6.08 10.85
C GLN A 202 18.72 -7.08 11.91
N VAL A 203 19.36 -6.59 12.97
CA VAL A 203 19.83 -7.43 14.10
C VAL A 203 18.66 -7.98 14.88
N GLU A 204 17.65 -7.16 15.18
CA GLU A 204 16.47 -7.54 15.97
C GLU A 204 15.60 -8.58 15.25
N HIS A 205 15.48 -8.47 13.92
CA HIS A 205 14.62 -9.34 13.11
C HIS A 205 15.34 -10.50 12.44
N ALA A 206 16.60 -10.77 12.79
CA ALA A 206 17.35 -11.87 12.20
C ALA A 206 16.85 -13.23 12.66
N ALA A 207 16.13 -13.94 11.79
CA ALA A 207 15.51 -15.23 12.09
C ALA A 207 16.51 -16.39 12.19
N ASP A 208 17.63 -16.38 11.46
CA ASP A 208 18.63 -17.45 11.41
C ASP A 208 20.06 -16.89 11.44
N VAL A 209 20.56 -16.69 12.66
CA VAL A 209 21.90 -16.15 12.89
C VAL A 209 23.00 -17.10 12.38
N LYS A 210 22.73 -18.43 12.33
CA LYS A 210 23.71 -19.47 11.95
C LYS A 210 24.20 -19.34 10.50
N ARG A 211 23.46 -18.68 9.65
CA ARG A 211 23.81 -18.49 8.24
C ARG A 211 24.40 -17.13 7.93
N LEU A 212 24.54 -16.27 8.94
CA LEU A 212 24.99 -14.91 8.78
C LEU A 212 26.52 -14.78 8.81
N GLN A 213 26.99 -13.79 8.08
CA GLN A 213 28.35 -13.31 8.09
C GLN A 213 28.31 -11.80 8.21
N VAL A 214 29.28 -11.27 8.93
CA VAL A 214 29.44 -9.83 9.11
C VAL A 214 30.82 -9.41 8.58
N VAL A 215 30.82 -8.30 7.83
CA VAL A 215 32.05 -7.65 7.39
C VAL A 215 32.05 -6.25 7.98
N ALA A 216 33.05 -5.95 8.78
CA ALA A 216 33.26 -4.62 9.37
C ALA A 216 34.32 -3.85 8.61
N PHE A 217 34.13 -2.53 8.47
CA PHE A 217 35.04 -1.64 7.79
C PHE A 217 35.27 -0.39 8.64
N ASP A 218 36.49 0.13 8.60
CA ASP A 218 36.87 1.39 9.22
C ASP A 218 37.70 2.20 8.22
N LEU A 219 37.40 3.48 8.12
CA LEU A 219 38.09 4.37 7.19
C LEU A 219 39.32 5.00 7.87
N ASN A 220 40.48 4.68 7.33
CA ASN A 220 41.72 5.23 7.86
C ASN A 220 41.90 6.69 7.42
N ASN A 221 42.51 7.51 8.29
CA ASN A 221 42.89 8.90 7.99
C ASN A 221 41.74 9.90 7.80
N LEU A 222 40.49 9.59 8.09
CA LEU A 222 39.35 10.53 7.98
C LEU A 222 39.59 11.78 8.86
N LYS A 223 40.06 11.58 10.10
CA LYS A 223 40.38 12.70 11.00
C LYS A 223 41.48 13.61 10.41
N HIS A 224 42.53 13.01 9.88
CA HIS A 224 43.61 13.79 9.22
C HIS A 224 43.08 14.54 7.99
N CYS A 225 42.21 13.93 7.22
CA CYS A 225 41.54 14.59 6.10
C CYS A 225 40.72 15.79 6.56
N ASN A 226 39.91 15.65 7.59
CA ASN A 226 39.12 16.75 8.15
C ASN A 226 40.02 17.90 8.69
N ASP A 227 41.03 17.52 9.44
CA ASP A 227 41.93 18.51 10.09
C ASP A 227 42.79 19.29 9.07
N THR A 228 43.15 18.66 7.95
CA THR A 228 44.02 19.25 6.93
C THR A 228 43.28 19.99 5.83
N TYR A 229 42.15 19.42 5.36
CA TYR A 229 41.42 19.87 4.15
C TYR A 229 39.99 20.32 4.44
N GLY A 230 39.55 20.23 5.71
CA GLY A 230 38.21 20.62 6.14
C GLY A 230 37.14 19.55 5.96
N HIS A 231 35.99 19.75 6.62
CA HIS A 231 34.90 18.79 6.69
C HIS A 231 34.31 18.42 5.32
N GLN A 232 34.24 19.34 4.37
CA GLN A 232 33.75 19.06 3.03
C GLN A 232 34.59 17.99 2.32
N CYS A 233 35.89 17.99 2.53
CA CYS A 233 36.79 17.00 1.99
C CYS A 233 36.63 15.65 2.70
N GLY A 234 36.40 15.67 4.01
CA GLY A 234 36.04 14.46 4.77
C GLY A 234 34.71 13.83 4.35
N ASP A 235 33.71 14.66 4.06
CA ASP A 235 32.41 14.18 3.54
C ASP A 235 32.59 13.50 2.17
N LYS A 236 33.40 14.09 1.28
CA LYS A 236 33.75 13.47 0.00
C LYS A 236 34.48 12.14 0.19
N TYR A 237 35.45 12.11 1.12
CA TYR A 237 36.17 10.89 1.48
C TYR A 237 35.24 9.78 1.97
N LEU A 238 34.26 10.11 2.82
CA LEU A 238 33.20 9.20 3.27
C LEU A 238 32.34 8.66 2.11
N CYS A 239 31.88 9.55 1.24
CA CYS A 239 31.07 9.18 0.08
C CYS A 239 31.82 8.28 -0.89
N ASP A 240 33.06 8.58 -1.19
CA ASP A 240 33.92 7.83 -2.11
C ASP A 240 34.23 6.44 -1.55
N SER A 241 34.59 6.36 -0.26
CA SER A 241 34.82 5.08 0.44
C SER A 241 33.56 4.21 0.47
N ALA A 242 32.40 4.80 0.83
CA ALA A 242 31.12 4.12 0.81
C ALA A 242 30.77 3.60 -0.59
N SER A 243 31.07 4.37 -1.64
CA SER A 243 30.84 3.95 -3.03
C SER A 243 31.68 2.73 -3.41
N VAL A 244 32.95 2.67 -2.97
CA VAL A 244 33.83 1.52 -3.21
C VAL A 244 33.33 0.28 -2.45
N ILE A 245 32.93 0.42 -1.19
CA ILE A 245 32.35 -0.69 -0.42
C ILE A 245 31.05 -1.20 -1.09
N ARG A 246 30.15 -0.29 -1.45
CA ARG A 246 28.88 -0.63 -2.11
C ARG A 246 29.10 -1.34 -3.44
N LYS A 247 30.05 -0.89 -4.27
CA LYS A 247 30.39 -1.52 -5.57
C LYS A 247 30.72 -3.00 -5.41
N VAL A 248 31.36 -3.39 -4.30
CA VAL A 248 31.77 -4.78 -4.06
C VAL A 248 30.72 -5.61 -3.36
N TYR A 249 30.07 -5.04 -2.32
CA TYR A 249 29.26 -5.82 -1.37
C TYR A 249 27.75 -5.70 -1.58
N SER A 250 27.22 -4.68 -2.25
CA SER A 250 25.77 -4.45 -2.36
C SER A 250 24.97 -5.60 -2.99
N LYS A 251 25.62 -6.46 -3.77
CA LYS A 251 25.00 -7.67 -4.36
C LYS A 251 24.86 -8.84 -3.38
N TYR A 252 25.55 -8.77 -2.23
CA TYR A 252 25.66 -9.88 -1.26
C TYR A 252 24.98 -9.53 0.06
N GLY A 253 24.77 -8.25 0.36
CA GLY A 253 24.13 -7.78 1.57
C GLY A 253 23.94 -6.26 1.58
N ARG A 254 23.22 -5.79 2.59
CA ARG A 254 23.04 -4.36 2.80
C ARG A 254 24.31 -3.78 3.41
N VAL A 255 24.72 -2.61 2.93
CA VAL A 255 25.86 -1.85 3.45
C VAL A 255 25.34 -0.80 4.42
N TYR A 256 25.80 -0.85 5.66
CA TYR A 256 25.38 0.04 6.74
C TYR A 256 26.53 0.97 7.12
N ARG A 257 26.21 2.23 7.45
CA ARG A 257 27.08 3.15 8.17
C ARG A 257 26.62 3.18 9.61
N ILE A 258 27.42 2.62 10.53
CA ILE A 258 27.06 2.44 11.93
C ILE A 258 27.72 3.46 12.87
N GLY A 259 28.74 4.15 12.39
CA GLY A 259 29.48 5.20 13.09
C GLY A 259 29.96 6.28 12.14
N GLY A 260 30.81 7.18 12.61
CA GLY A 260 31.36 8.27 11.81
C GLY A 260 32.12 7.77 10.58
N ASP A 261 33.08 6.88 10.79
CA ASP A 261 33.98 6.25 9.82
C ASP A 261 33.79 4.72 9.74
N GLU A 262 32.81 4.18 10.47
CA GLU A 262 32.57 2.76 10.59
C GLU A 262 31.43 2.30 9.68
N PHE A 263 31.70 1.29 8.87
CA PHE A 263 30.71 0.63 8.01
C PHE A 263 30.63 -0.85 8.33
N CYS A 264 29.46 -1.43 8.03
CA CYS A 264 29.20 -2.85 8.23
C CYS A 264 28.40 -3.41 7.05
N VAL A 265 28.63 -4.67 6.75
CA VAL A 265 27.80 -5.44 5.81
C VAL A 265 27.38 -6.74 6.47
N VAL A 266 26.09 -7.00 6.45
CA VAL A 266 25.53 -8.30 6.87
C VAL A 266 25.18 -9.07 5.61
N THR A 267 25.78 -10.27 5.47
CA THR A 267 25.56 -11.18 4.34
C THR A 267 24.99 -12.51 4.84
N GLN A 268 24.44 -13.31 3.95
CA GLN A 268 23.88 -14.60 4.29
C GLN A 268 24.33 -15.68 3.31
N GLY A 269 24.77 -16.85 3.88
CA GLY A 269 25.09 -18.04 3.11
C GLY A 269 26.40 -17.98 2.31
N LEU A 270 27.29 -17.01 2.61
CA LEU A 270 28.60 -16.93 1.99
C LEU A 270 29.62 -17.83 2.72
N SER A 271 30.47 -18.48 1.96
CA SER A 271 31.61 -19.22 2.51
C SER A 271 32.78 -18.27 2.85
N MET A 272 33.67 -18.69 3.75
CA MET A 272 34.88 -17.93 4.09
C MET A 272 35.77 -17.67 2.86
N LYS A 273 35.84 -18.63 1.95
CA LYS A 273 36.54 -18.45 0.66
C LYS A 273 35.95 -17.28 -0.13
N ARG A 274 34.63 -17.20 -0.19
CA ARG A 274 33.94 -16.12 -0.91
C ARG A 274 34.13 -14.75 -0.25
N LEU A 275 34.10 -14.68 1.08
CA LEU A 275 34.41 -13.46 1.83
C LEU A 275 35.84 -12.97 1.56
N ASN A 276 36.80 -13.87 1.53
CA ASN A 276 38.21 -13.53 1.19
C ASN A 276 38.34 -13.04 -0.28
N GLU A 277 37.63 -13.64 -1.22
CA GLU A 277 37.58 -13.13 -2.59
C GLU A 277 36.98 -11.72 -2.68
N LEU A 278 35.95 -11.42 -1.89
CA LEU A 278 35.34 -10.09 -1.82
C LEU A 278 36.30 -9.06 -1.17
N ARG A 279 37.05 -9.46 -0.16
CA ARG A 279 38.11 -8.63 0.43
C ARG A 279 39.15 -8.25 -0.60
N LEU A 280 39.65 -9.23 -1.39
CA LEU A 280 40.62 -8.95 -2.46
C LEU A 280 40.04 -8.02 -3.54
N LYS A 281 38.74 -8.17 -3.86
CA LYS A 281 38.04 -7.25 -4.77
C LYS A 281 37.92 -5.84 -4.21
N LEU A 282 37.71 -5.69 -2.88
CA LEU A 282 37.68 -4.40 -2.22
C LEU A 282 39.07 -3.73 -2.35
N GLU A 283 40.14 -4.43 -2.03
CA GLU A 283 41.51 -3.91 -2.18
C GLU A 283 41.83 -3.53 -3.63
N GLN A 284 41.33 -4.29 -4.62
CA GLN A 284 41.49 -3.92 -6.00
C GLN A 284 40.70 -2.66 -6.35
N ALA A 285 39.45 -2.56 -5.92
CA ALA A 285 38.60 -1.40 -6.19
C ALA A 285 39.14 -0.12 -5.51
N GLU A 286 39.71 -0.26 -4.32
CA GLU A 286 40.42 0.81 -3.62
C GLU A 286 41.68 1.30 -4.42
N ARG A 287 42.49 0.34 -4.89
CA ARG A 287 43.66 0.64 -5.76
C ARG A 287 43.24 1.34 -7.05
N GLU A 288 42.20 0.83 -7.73
CA GLU A 288 41.67 1.46 -8.95
C GLU A 288 41.18 2.89 -8.70
N TYR A 289 40.52 3.13 -7.57
CA TYR A 289 40.14 4.49 -7.17
C TYR A 289 41.35 5.40 -6.95
N ASN A 290 42.31 4.94 -6.17
CA ASN A 290 43.50 5.70 -5.81
C ASN A 290 44.45 5.99 -7.02
N GLN A 291 44.44 5.12 -8.05
CA GLN A 291 45.18 5.33 -9.32
C GLN A 291 44.64 6.51 -10.14
N ARG A 292 43.39 6.93 -9.93
CA ARG A 292 42.83 8.12 -10.57
C ARG A 292 43.36 9.44 -9.98
N LYS A 293 44.29 9.35 -9.04
CA LYS A 293 44.92 10.49 -8.34
C LYS A 293 43.91 11.44 -7.71
N PRO A 294 43.01 10.94 -6.86
CA PRO A 294 42.14 11.83 -6.10
C PRO A 294 42.96 12.73 -5.19
N GLU A 295 42.38 13.86 -4.77
CA GLU A 295 43.00 14.76 -3.82
C GLU A 295 43.41 14.01 -2.53
N ILE A 296 42.59 13.04 -2.11
CA ILE A 296 42.86 12.21 -0.96
C ILE A 296 42.65 10.74 -1.36
N GLN A 297 43.69 9.95 -1.09
CA GLN A 297 43.62 8.51 -1.28
C GLN A 297 42.79 7.86 -0.16
N ILE A 298 41.84 7.02 -0.53
CA ILE A 298 41.07 6.24 0.44
C ILE A 298 41.90 5.05 0.96
N ALA A 299 41.67 4.67 2.22
CA ALA A 299 42.26 3.50 2.84
C ALA A 299 41.23 2.87 3.78
N ILE A 300 40.81 1.65 3.45
CA ILE A 300 39.70 0.95 4.09
C ILE A 300 40.21 -0.30 4.79
N ALA A 301 40.22 -0.30 6.13
CA ALA A 301 40.45 -1.52 6.91
C ALA A 301 39.23 -2.43 6.86
N CYS A 302 39.45 -3.73 6.75
CA CYS A 302 38.37 -4.70 6.55
C CYS A 302 38.58 -5.96 7.39
N GLY A 303 37.57 -6.35 8.17
CA GLY A 303 37.53 -7.61 8.90
C GLY A 303 36.23 -8.36 8.64
N CYS A 304 36.29 -9.67 8.53
CA CYS A 304 35.10 -10.49 8.33
C CYS A 304 35.01 -11.65 9.30
N ALA A 305 33.79 -11.97 9.74
CA ALA A 305 33.51 -13.13 10.57
C ALA A 305 32.25 -13.87 10.09
N MET A 306 32.25 -15.17 10.25
CA MET A 306 31.11 -16.07 10.08
C MET A 306 30.62 -16.50 11.44
N TYR A 307 29.36 -16.91 11.52
CA TYR A 307 28.81 -17.53 12.71
C TYR A 307 29.65 -18.72 13.16
N ASP A 308 29.97 -18.76 14.46
CA ASP A 308 30.64 -19.85 15.13
C ASP A 308 29.76 -20.33 16.29
N GLU A 309 29.33 -21.61 16.24
CA GLU A 309 28.41 -22.20 17.21
C GLU A 309 28.99 -22.21 18.65
N LYS A 310 30.30 -22.12 18.79
CA LYS A 310 30.96 -22.14 20.10
C LYS A 310 30.99 -20.79 20.81
N THR A 311 30.99 -19.71 20.03
CA THR A 311 31.22 -18.36 20.55
C THR A 311 30.02 -17.43 20.34
N ASP A 312 29.19 -17.64 19.30
CA ASP A 312 28.18 -16.68 18.88
C ASP A 312 26.78 -17.11 19.27
N LYS A 313 26.03 -16.20 19.84
CA LYS A 313 24.59 -16.31 20.11
C LYS A 313 23.79 -15.31 19.30
N THR A 314 24.37 -14.17 18.98
CA THR A 314 23.74 -13.03 18.30
C THR A 314 24.57 -12.58 17.11
N ILE A 315 23.99 -11.72 16.24
CA ILE A 315 24.75 -11.05 15.18
C ILE A 315 25.84 -10.18 15.76
N GLU A 316 25.60 -9.60 16.92
CA GLU A 316 26.55 -8.71 17.58
C GLU A 316 27.83 -9.45 17.99
N ASP A 317 27.75 -10.72 18.40
CA ASP A 317 28.92 -11.55 18.69
C ASP A 317 29.77 -11.77 17.41
N ILE A 318 29.10 -12.01 16.27
CA ILE A 318 29.78 -12.12 14.97
C ILE A 318 30.44 -10.78 14.60
N ARG A 319 29.74 -9.68 14.84
CA ARG A 319 30.27 -8.32 14.57
C ARG A 319 31.49 -8.03 15.39
N MET A 320 31.48 -8.31 16.68
CA MET A 320 32.66 -8.10 17.54
C MET A 320 33.90 -8.82 17.01
N ARG A 321 33.77 -10.06 16.55
CA ARG A 321 34.91 -10.79 15.95
C ARG A 321 35.33 -10.24 14.60
N ALA A 322 34.39 -9.68 13.81
CA ALA A 322 34.71 -8.96 12.59
C ALA A 322 35.49 -7.67 12.89
N ASP A 323 35.07 -6.92 13.92
CA ASP A 323 35.75 -5.69 14.38
C ASP A 323 37.18 -5.99 14.89
N GLU A 324 37.38 -7.07 15.65
CA GLU A 324 38.73 -7.47 16.07
C GLU A 324 39.66 -7.68 14.87
N ARG A 325 39.21 -8.41 13.86
CA ARG A 325 40.00 -8.65 12.63
C ARG A 325 40.22 -7.38 11.80
N MET A 326 39.24 -6.51 11.75
CA MET A 326 39.35 -5.19 11.11
C MET A 326 40.40 -4.34 11.83
N TYR A 327 40.43 -4.39 13.15
CA TYR A 327 41.41 -3.66 13.92
C TYR A 327 42.86 -4.15 13.69
N GLU A 328 43.05 -5.46 13.51
CA GLU A 328 44.33 -6.05 13.11
C GLU A 328 44.79 -5.52 11.73
N ASP A 329 43.86 -5.57 10.74
CA ASP A 329 44.10 -5.03 9.40
C ASP A 329 44.45 -3.54 9.42
N LYS A 330 43.74 -2.76 10.26
CA LYS A 330 43.98 -1.33 10.48
C LYS A 330 45.42 -1.06 10.96
N LYS A 331 45.94 -1.88 11.89
CA LYS A 331 47.32 -1.80 12.37
C LYS A 331 48.32 -2.08 11.27
N GLU A 332 48.09 -3.09 10.44
CA GLU A 332 48.97 -3.42 9.31
C GLU A 332 49.03 -2.30 8.26
N LEU A 333 47.85 -1.73 7.92
CA LEU A 333 47.80 -0.60 6.98
C LEU A 333 48.56 0.64 7.49
N LYS A 334 48.42 0.95 8.77
CA LYS A 334 49.20 2.06 9.40
C LYS A 334 50.69 1.79 9.35
N ALA A 335 51.13 0.59 9.70
CA ALA A 335 52.55 0.24 9.67
C ALA A 335 53.15 0.31 8.24
N LYS A 336 52.39 -0.09 7.23
CA LYS A 336 52.77 0.06 5.81
C LYS A 336 52.92 1.54 5.42
N SER A 337 51.95 2.36 5.78
CA SER A 337 51.96 3.83 5.50
C SER A 337 53.18 4.53 6.15
N ASP A 338 53.47 4.18 7.42
CA ASP A 338 54.63 4.78 8.14
C ASP A 338 55.98 4.34 7.55
N ARG A 339 56.09 3.12 7.04
CA ARG A 339 57.29 2.65 6.33
C ARG A 339 57.52 3.43 5.04
N ILE A 340 56.47 3.68 4.25
CA ILE A 340 56.56 4.44 2.99
C ILE A 340 56.98 5.90 3.29
N ARG A 341 56.44 6.54 4.35
CA ARG A 341 56.79 7.89 4.76
C ARG A 341 58.26 8.07 5.27
N ARG A 342 58.88 6.97 5.75
CA ARG A 342 60.27 6.98 6.19
C ARG A 342 61.29 6.75 5.06
N VAL A 343 60.84 6.29 3.90
CA VAL A 343 61.68 5.97 2.73
C VAL A 343 61.64 7.07 1.68
N LEU A 344 60.64 7.96 1.76
CA LEU A 344 60.55 9.19 0.98
C LEU A 344 61.10 10.35 1.76
#